data_054f91103b72edc9728b93659c7f632e
#
_entry.id   054f91103b72edc9728b93659c7f632e
#
_cell.length_a   1.000
_cell.length_b   1.000
_cell.length_c   1.000
_cell.angle_alpha   90.00
_cell.angle_beta   90.00
_cell.angle_gamma   90.00
#
_symmetry.space_group_name_H-M   'P 1'
#
loop_
_entity.id
_entity.type
_entity.pdbx_description
1 polymer ?
#
loop_
_entity_poly.entity_id
_entity_poly.type
_entity_poly.pdbx_seq_one_letter_code
_entity_poly.pdbx_strand_id
1 'polypeptide(L)'
;MKGPSFYFQKMSLTRQILTIILTVLMFFIMFFFVFVSDNIDRTITKQMYELILNRQTPIVGLVDSKQTNSIDDIYAFLASDSVQTNCIIQDGKMNVISNQSSKRKPVNHKVYEYLLDQSKQMNSENEEALQGTITVANSKYYYRLIYCHDGIILASFMDDTYATQFRDSLIDSTVYVIVIAFMIVFLIILMWV
;
A
#
# COMPACT_ATOMS: atom_id res chain seq x y z
N MET A 1 5.96 -17.19 48.10
CA MET A 1 6.02 -17.42 46.63
C MET A 1 7.45 -17.76 46.27
N LYS A 2 7.74 -18.97 45.78
CA LYS A 2 9.08 -19.37 45.34
C LYS A 2 9.31 -18.80 43.95
N GLY A 3 10.32 -17.94 43.79
CA GLY A 3 10.59 -17.25 42.53
C GLY A 3 10.95 -18.22 41.38
N PRO A 4 10.91 -17.76 40.10
CA PRO A 4 11.13 -18.58 38.91
C PRO A 4 12.50 -19.29 38.90
N SER A 5 13.52 -18.76 39.59
CA SER A 5 14.84 -19.37 39.72
C SER A 5 14.83 -20.75 40.37
N PHE A 6 13.84 -21.06 41.23
CA PHE A 6 13.76 -22.33 41.93
C PHE A 6 13.34 -23.51 41.03
N TYR A 7 12.61 -23.25 39.98
CA TYR A 7 12.21 -24.28 39.02
C TYR A 7 13.33 -24.64 38.06
N PHE A 8 14.20 -23.68 37.70
CA PHE A 8 15.33 -23.91 36.81
C PHE A 8 16.39 -24.82 37.44
N GLN A 9 16.61 -24.74 38.74
CA GLN A 9 17.64 -25.56 39.42
C GLN A 9 17.29 -27.07 39.51
N LYS A 10 16.01 -27.43 39.32
CA LYS A 10 15.56 -28.84 39.33
C LYS A 10 15.55 -29.52 37.97
N MET A 11 15.75 -28.77 36.89
CA MET A 11 15.79 -29.32 35.54
C MET A 11 17.18 -29.84 35.18
N SER A 12 17.23 -30.90 34.35
CA SER A 12 18.49 -31.34 33.77
C SER A 12 19.09 -30.21 32.91
N LEU A 13 20.42 -30.15 32.82
CA LEU A 13 21.15 -29.13 32.07
C LEU A 13 20.60 -28.97 30.64
N THR A 14 20.31 -30.08 29.96
CA THR A 14 19.73 -30.14 28.63
C THR A 14 18.38 -29.43 28.55
N ARG A 15 17.50 -29.64 29.53
CA ARG A 15 16.20 -28.98 29.58
C ARG A 15 16.32 -27.48 29.85
N GLN A 16 17.29 -27.06 30.66
CA GLN A 16 17.55 -25.64 30.90
C GLN A 16 17.97 -24.94 29.61
N ILE A 17 18.92 -25.51 28.87
CA ILE A 17 19.41 -24.98 27.59
C ILE A 17 18.26 -24.93 26.58
N LEU A 18 17.49 -26.00 26.46
CA LEU A 18 16.32 -26.03 25.54
C LEU A 18 15.31 -24.94 25.85
N THR A 19 15.01 -24.74 27.14
CA THR A 19 14.04 -23.68 27.56
C THR A 19 14.57 -22.28 27.22
N ILE A 20 15.87 -22.03 27.43
CA ILE A 20 16.48 -20.73 27.07
C ILE A 20 16.42 -20.51 25.59
N ILE A 21 16.78 -21.48 24.76
CA ILE A 21 16.76 -21.39 23.31
C ILE A 21 15.33 -21.12 22.83
N LEU A 22 14.35 -21.86 23.36
CA LEU A 22 12.93 -21.69 22.97
C LEU A 22 12.41 -20.29 23.35
N THR A 23 12.79 -19.80 24.52
CA THR A 23 12.40 -18.45 24.98
C THR A 23 12.99 -17.37 24.09
N VAL A 24 14.28 -17.46 23.79
CA VAL A 24 14.97 -16.52 22.90
C VAL A 24 14.33 -16.54 21.49
N LEU A 25 14.02 -17.73 20.99
CA LEU A 25 13.38 -17.91 19.70
C LEU A 25 11.98 -17.26 19.65
N MET A 26 11.16 -17.43 20.72
CA MET A 26 9.86 -16.78 20.83
C MET A 26 9.98 -15.25 20.84
N PHE A 27 10.93 -14.69 21.58
CA PHE A 27 11.17 -13.25 21.55
C PHE A 27 11.61 -12.77 20.18
N PHE A 28 12.47 -13.52 19.49
CA PHE A 28 12.92 -13.17 18.14
C PHE A 28 11.76 -13.17 17.13
N ILE A 29 10.88 -14.17 17.18
CA ILE A 29 9.69 -14.26 16.31
C ILE A 29 8.75 -13.08 16.59
N MET A 30 8.49 -12.77 17.87
CA MET A 30 7.62 -11.65 18.24
C MET A 30 8.18 -10.32 17.75
N PHE A 31 9.47 -10.07 17.96
CA PHE A 31 10.16 -8.87 17.47
C PHE A 31 10.12 -8.77 15.94
N PHE A 32 10.42 -9.89 15.27
CA PHE A 32 10.38 -9.95 13.81
C PHE A 32 9.00 -9.67 13.25
N PHE A 33 7.94 -10.20 13.90
CA PHE A 33 6.56 -9.98 13.46
C PHE A 33 6.15 -8.50 13.58
N VAL A 34 6.51 -7.84 14.68
CA VAL A 34 6.25 -6.40 14.87
C VAL A 34 7.02 -5.58 13.83
N PHE A 35 8.30 -5.87 13.64
CA PHE A 35 9.15 -5.15 12.69
C PHE A 35 8.66 -5.32 11.23
N VAL A 36 8.27 -6.54 10.86
CA VAL A 36 7.75 -6.83 9.52
C VAL A 36 6.42 -6.15 9.28
N SER A 37 5.50 -6.17 10.27
CA SER A 37 4.20 -5.51 10.16
C SER A 37 4.33 -4.01 9.87
N ASP A 38 5.22 -3.32 10.57
CA ASP A 38 5.46 -1.88 10.39
C ASP A 38 6.09 -1.56 9.01
N ASN A 39 6.99 -2.41 8.54
CA ASN A 39 7.61 -2.26 7.23
C ASN A 39 6.66 -2.60 6.07
N ILE A 40 5.75 -3.55 6.25
CA ILE A 40 4.76 -3.92 5.25
C ILE A 40 3.89 -2.72 4.90
N ASP A 41 3.34 -2.00 5.88
CA ASP A 41 2.46 -0.86 5.61
C ASP A 41 3.17 0.27 4.86
N ARG A 42 4.43 0.54 5.19
CA ARG A 42 5.25 1.52 4.46
C ARG A 42 5.53 1.07 3.02
N THR A 43 5.87 -0.20 2.85
CA THR A 43 6.15 -0.79 1.53
C THR A 43 4.91 -0.76 0.64
N ILE A 44 3.75 -1.13 1.19
CA ILE A 44 2.47 -1.08 0.48
C ILE A 44 2.14 0.34 0.05
N THR A 45 2.25 1.30 0.96
CA THR A 45 1.97 2.70 0.65
C THR A 45 2.87 3.21 -0.49
N LYS A 46 4.17 2.91 -0.42
CA LYS A 46 5.12 3.28 -1.47
C LYS A 46 4.75 2.63 -2.81
N GLN A 47 4.45 1.35 -2.82
CA GLN A 47 4.07 0.65 -4.05
C GLN A 47 2.76 1.15 -4.66
N MET A 48 1.78 1.51 -3.83
CA MET A 48 0.54 2.11 -4.32
C MET A 48 0.80 3.45 -5.02
N TYR A 49 1.68 4.29 -4.47
CA TYR A 49 2.07 5.53 -5.13
C TYR A 49 2.86 5.29 -6.41
N GLU A 50 3.79 4.35 -6.43
CA GLU A 50 4.53 3.98 -7.64
C GLU A 50 3.59 3.42 -8.72
N LEU A 51 2.59 2.64 -8.34
CA LEU A 51 1.59 2.12 -9.26
C LEU A 51 0.75 3.24 -9.88
N ILE A 52 0.29 4.20 -9.07
CA ILE A 52 -0.44 5.38 -9.56
C ILE A 52 0.47 6.21 -10.47
N LEU A 53 1.71 6.46 -10.05
CA LEU A 53 2.69 7.23 -10.83
C LEU A 53 2.94 6.61 -12.21
N ASN A 54 3.23 5.31 -12.25
CA ASN A 54 3.54 4.60 -13.49
C ASN A 54 2.37 4.61 -14.48
N ARG A 55 1.13 4.62 -13.97
CA ARG A 55 -0.08 4.70 -14.79
C ARG A 55 -0.45 6.13 -15.18
N GLN A 56 -0.12 7.10 -14.33
CA GLN A 56 -0.41 8.51 -14.57
C GLN A 56 0.60 9.16 -15.54
N THR A 57 1.87 8.75 -15.49
CA THR A 57 2.94 9.34 -16.30
C THR A 57 2.66 9.36 -17.82
N PRO A 58 2.19 8.26 -18.45
CA PRO A 58 1.84 8.30 -19.87
C PRO A 58 0.69 9.27 -20.18
N ILE A 59 -0.25 9.42 -19.26
CA ILE A 59 -1.41 10.30 -19.41
C ILE A 59 -0.97 11.76 -19.37
N VAL A 60 -0.11 12.11 -18.42
CA VAL A 60 0.47 13.46 -18.33
C VAL A 60 1.20 13.79 -19.62
N GLY A 61 2.02 12.87 -20.14
CA GLY A 61 2.71 13.06 -21.41
C GLY A 61 1.76 13.31 -22.59
N LEU A 62 0.60 12.65 -22.62
CA LEU A 62 -0.43 12.88 -23.62
C LEU A 62 -1.08 14.26 -23.48
N VAL A 63 -1.41 14.66 -22.24
CA VAL A 63 -2.01 15.96 -21.95
C VAL A 63 -1.05 17.11 -22.29
N ASP A 64 0.24 16.98 -21.91
CA ASP A 64 1.24 18.03 -22.09
C ASP A 64 1.72 18.13 -23.55
N SER A 65 1.73 17.05 -24.32
CA SER A 65 2.28 17.04 -25.69
C SER A 65 1.43 17.81 -26.70
N LYS A 66 0.22 18.26 -26.35
CA LYS A 66 -0.75 18.88 -27.28
C LYS A 66 -0.96 18.08 -28.59
N GLN A 67 -0.47 16.84 -28.64
CA GLN A 67 -0.57 15.97 -29.83
C GLN A 67 -1.94 15.31 -29.94
N THR A 68 -2.74 15.33 -28.90
CA THR A 68 -4.11 14.83 -28.93
C THR A 68 -5.02 15.88 -29.51
N ASN A 69 -5.44 15.67 -30.75
CA ASN A 69 -6.40 16.55 -31.46
C ASN A 69 -7.79 16.53 -30.83
N SER A 70 -8.05 15.71 -29.84
CA SER A 70 -9.31 15.73 -29.10
C SER A 70 -9.13 15.31 -27.64
N ILE A 71 -9.81 16.02 -26.77
CA ILE A 71 -10.01 15.62 -25.36
C ILE A 71 -10.61 14.20 -25.30
N ASP A 72 -11.36 13.78 -26.30
CA ASP A 72 -12.01 12.47 -26.39
C ASP A 72 -11.01 11.30 -26.44
N ASP A 73 -9.84 11.47 -27.06
CA ASP A 73 -8.78 10.43 -27.09
C ASP A 73 -8.18 10.23 -25.70
N ILE A 74 -8.01 11.30 -24.94
CA ILE A 74 -7.57 11.25 -23.55
C ILE A 74 -8.60 10.51 -22.70
N TYR A 75 -9.89 10.83 -22.90
CA TYR A 75 -10.99 10.15 -22.21
C TYR A 75 -11.02 8.65 -22.53
N ALA A 76 -10.85 8.27 -23.78
CA ALA A 76 -10.85 6.87 -24.19
C ALA A 76 -9.68 6.09 -23.53
N PHE A 77 -8.48 6.69 -23.50
CA PHE A 77 -7.32 6.09 -22.86
C PHE A 77 -7.52 5.97 -21.35
N LEU A 78 -7.97 7.00 -20.68
CA LEU A 78 -8.24 7.02 -19.25
C LEU A 78 -9.35 6.04 -18.85
N ALA A 79 -10.38 5.92 -19.68
CA ALA A 79 -11.48 5.00 -19.44
C ALA A 79 -11.08 3.52 -19.61
N SER A 80 -9.97 3.24 -20.30
CA SER A 80 -9.46 1.86 -20.46
C SER A 80 -8.83 1.31 -19.17
N ASP A 81 -8.40 2.17 -18.24
CA ASP A 81 -7.79 1.73 -17.00
C ASP A 81 -8.83 1.14 -16.03
N SER A 82 -8.71 -0.15 -15.79
CA SER A 82 -9.58 -0.87 -14.88
C SER A 82 -9.11 -0.85 -13.41
N VAL A 83 -7.93 -0.32 -13.13
CA VAL A 83 -7.27 -0.40 -11.80
C VAL A 83 -7.41 0.88 -11.02
N GLN A 84 -7.24 2.03 -11.66
CA GLN A 84 -7.38 3.33 -11.02
C GLN A 84 -8.56 4.13 -11.59
N THR A 85 -9.05 5.05 -10.81
CA THR A 85 -10.01 6.05 -11.26
C THR A 85 -9.26 7.34 -11.54
N ASN A 86 -9.51 7.90 -12.71
CA ASN A 86 -8.91 9.16 -13.14
C ASN A 86 -9.97 10.25 -13.20
N CYS A 87 -9.58 11.44 -12.79
CA CYS A 87 -10.42 12.63 -12.85
C CYS A 87 -9.63 13.77 -13.46
N ILE A 88 -10.25 14.52 -14.34
CA ILE A 88 -9.72 15.80 -14.84
C ILE A 88 -10.41 16.91 -14.08
N ILE A 89 -9.62 17.78 -13.47
CA ILE A 89 -10.11 18.97 -12.77
C ILE A 89 -9.66 20.18 -13.58
N GLN A 90 -10.62 20.97 -14.03
CA GLN A 90 -10.38 22.19 -14.79
C GLN A 90 -11.43 23.24 -14.38
N ASP A 91 -11.00 24.49 -14.16
CA ASP A 91 -11.86 25.60 -13.74
C ASP A 91 -12.73 25.27 -12.50
N GLY A 92 -12.17 24.52 -11.56
CA GLY A 92 -12.87 24.11 -10.33
C GLY A 92 -13.97 23.08 -10.55
N LYS A 93 -14.09 22.51 -11.76
CA LYS A 93 -15.00 21.41 -12.07
C LYS A 93 -14.26 20.11 -12.24
N MET A 94 -14.79 19.05 -11.67
CA MET A 94 -14.22 17.71 -11.77
C MET A 94 -15.02 16.86 -12.74
N ASN A 95 -14.35 16.36 -13.77
CA ASN A 95 -14.87 15.37 -14.69
C ASN A 95 -14.27 13.99 -14.33
N VAL A 96 -15.13 13.09 -13.86
CA VAL A 96 -14.71 11.73 -13.48
C VAL A 96 -14.69 10.87 -14.73
N ILE A 97 -13.55 10.22 -14.96
CA ILE A 97 -13.34 9.30 -16.06
C ILE A 97 -13.20 7.91 -15.47
N SER A 98 -14.27 7.16 -15.47
CA SER A 98 -14.29 5.80 -14.98
C SER A 98 -14.61 4.83 -16.11
N ASN A 99 -13.98 3.67 -16.05
CA ASN A 99 -14.36 2.56 -16.91
C ASN A 99 -15.74 2.04 -16.49
N GLN A 100 -16.77 2.30 -17.31
CA GLN A 100 -18.14 1.86 -17.04
C GLN A 100 -18.30 0.34 -16.99
N SER A 101 -17.35 -0.41 -17.54
CA SER A 101 -17.38 -1.88 -17.54
C SER A 101 -16.75 -2.49 -16.28
N SER A 102 -16.16 -1.71 -15.40
CA SER A 102 -15.53 -2.24 -14.18
C SER A 102 -16.62 -2.62 -13.15
N LYS A 103 -16.56 -3.86 -12.66
CA LYS A 103 -17.39 -4.34 -11.55
C LYS A 103 -16.99 -3.72 -10.19
N ARG A 104 -16.49 -2.50 -10.20
CA ARG A 104 -16.03 -1.83 -8.97
C ARG A 104 -17.21 -1.33 -8.15
N LYS A 105 -16.99 -1.29 -6.83
CA LYS A 105 -17.91 -0.59 -5.93
C LYS A 105 -17.96 0.88 -6.31
N PRO A 106 -19.14 1.51 -6.28
CA PRO A 106 -19.25 2.94 -6.52
C PRO A 106 -18.38 3.70 -5.51
N VAL A 107 -17.57 4.60 -6.02
CA VAL A 107 -16.71 5.45 -5.18
C VAL A 107 -17.58 6.40 -4.37
N ASN A 108 -17.28 6.57 -3.11
CA ASN A 108 -18.02 7.49 -2.25
C ASN A 108 -17.79 8.94 -2.73
N HIS A 109 -18.86 9.72 -2.85
CA HIS A 109 -18.81 11.12 -3.30
C HIS A 109 -17.83 12.00 -2.49
N LYS A 110 -17.67 11.73 -1.21
CA LYS A 110 -16.72 12.43 -0.33
C LYS A 110 -15.27 12.34 -0.81
N VAL A 111 -14.90 11.29 -1.54
CA VAL A 111 -13.55 11.16 -2.11
C VAL A 111 -13.35 12.24 -3.18
N TYR A 112 -14.34 12.44 -4.04
CA TYR A 112 -14.30 13.47 -5.09
C TYR A 112 -14.28 14.89 -4.50
N GLU A 113 -15.09 15.15 -3.49
CA GLU A 113 -15.09 16.45 -2.78
C GLU A 113 -13.72 16.74 -2.16
N TYR A 114 -13.11 15.75 -1.52
CA TYR A 114 -11.79 15.89 -0.93
C TYR A 114 -10.72 16.18 -1.99
N LEU A 115 -10.71 15.43 -3.10
CA LEU A 115 -9.74 15.64 -4.18
C LEU A 115 -9.91 17.02 -4.83
N LEU A 116 -11.14 17.49 -4.98
CA LEU A 116 -11.43 18.83 -5.48
C LEU A 116 -10.93 19.91 -4.52
N ASP A 117 -11.01 19.68 -3.21
CA ASP A 117 -10.50 20.62 -2.22
C ASP A 117 -8.96 20.63 -2.20
N GLN A 118 -8.33 19.46 -2.29
CA GLN A 118 -6.88 19.35 -2.42
C GLN A 118 -6.35 20.03 -3.69
N SER A 119 -7.09 19.95 -4.80
CA SER A 119 -6.68 20.58 -6.05
C SER A 119 -6.58 22.11 -5.98
N LYS A 120 -7.36 22.75 -5.10
CA LYS A 120 -7.28 24.21 -4.87
C LYS A 120 -5.95 24.66 -4.26
N GLN A 121 -5.22 23.76 -3.63
CA GLN A 121 -3.92 24.04 -3.03
C GLN A 121 -2.78 23.94 -4.05
N MET A 122 -3.07 23.43 -5.25
CA MET A 122 -2.09 23.28 -6.33
C MET A 122 -2.05 24.56 -7.17
N ASN A 123 -0.86 25.11 -7.34
CA ASN A 123 -0.58 26.26 -8.18
C ASN A 123 0.38 25.87 -9.29
N SER A 124 0.36 26.62 -10.39
CA SER A 124 1.30 26.45 -11.53
C SER A 124 2.78 26.62 -11.14
N GLU A 125 3.06 27.23 -9.98
CA GLU A 125 4.41 27.41 -9.46
C GLU A 125 4.94 26.18 -8.70
N ASN A 126 4.03 25.32 -8.21
CA ASN A 126 4.38 24.06 -7.55
C ASN A 126 4.21 22.91 -8.53
N GLU A 127 5.27 22.61 -9.30
CA GLU A 127 5.32 21.42 -10.17
C GLU A 127 5.29 20.10 -9.40
N GLU A 128 5.33 20.14 -8.06
CA GLU A 128 5.30 18.94 -7.24
C GLU A 128 3.90 18.32 -7.22
N ALA A 129 3.86 17.04 -7.56
CA ALA A 129 2.63 16.27 -7.46
C ALA A 129 2.22 16.13 -5.98
N LEU A 130 0.96 16.42 -5.69
CA LEU A 130 0.38 16.18 -4.37
C LEU A 130 -0.08 14.73 -4.28
N GLN A 131 0.44 13.98 -3.30
CA GLN A 131 0.04 12.60 -3.07
C GLN A 131 -0.32 12.36 -1.61
N GLY A 132 -1.25 11.46 -1.36
CA GLY A 132 -1.69 11.18 -0.01
C GLY A 132 -2.67 10.02 0.08
N THR A 133 -3.21 9.84 1.26
CA THR A 133 -4.25 8.86 1.52
C THR A 133 -5.44 9.53 2.19
N ILE A 134 -6.63 9.04 1.87
CA ILE A 134 -7.87 9.42 2.56
C ILE A 134 -8.64 8.17 2.95
N THR A 135 -9.25 8.19 4.12
CA THR A 135 -10.16 7.12 4.58
C THR A 135 -11.59 7.65 4.61
N VAL A 136 -12.45 7.01 3.81
CA VAL A 136 -13.88 7.37 3.72
C VAL A 136 -14.70 6.11 3.86
N ALA A 137 -15.66 6.10 4.78
CA ALA A 137 -16.57 4.98 5.02
C ALA A 137 -15.84 3.62 5.20
N ASN A 138 -14.77 3.59 5.99
CA ASN A 138 -13.89 2.43 6.25
C ASN A 138 -13.10 1.90 5.04
N SER A 139 -13.09 2.61 3.92
CA SER A 139 -12.23 2.31 2.78
C SER A 139 -11.11 3.34 2.69
N LYS A 140 -9.88 2.87 2.54
CA LYS A 140 -8.71 3.71 2.35
C LYS A 140 -8.47 3.90 0.85
N TYR A 141 -8.22 5.13 0.44
CA TYR A 141 -7.90 5.48 -0.93
C TYR A 141 -6.53 6.11 -0.97
N TYR A 142 -5.74 5.73 -1.96
CA TYR A 142 -4.45 6.33 -2.29
C TYR A 142 -4.68 7.24 -3.48
N TYR A 143 -4.20 8.47 -3.43
CA TYR A 143 -4.39 9.44 -4.49
C TYR A 143 -3.10 10.17 -4.86
N ARG A 144 -3.08 10.66 -6.09
CA ARG A 144 -2.04 11.55 -6.59
C ARG A 144 -2.67 12.55 -7.54
N LEU A 145 -2.40 13.84 -7.28
CA LEU A 145 -2.77 14.95 -8.14
C LEU A 145 -1.50 15.48 -8.80
N ILE A 146 -1.58 15.81 -10.07
CA ILE A 146 -0.50 16.48 -10.79
C ILE A 146 -1.07 17.63 -11.60
N TYR A 147 -0.38 18.74 -11.57
CA TYR A 147 -0.70 19.90 -12.39
C TYR A 147 -0.14 19.66 -13.79
N CYS A 148 -1.00 19.74 -14.80
CA CYS A 148 -0.66 19.67 -16.21
C CYS A 148 -0.75 21.06 -16.85
N HIS A 149 -0.38 21.17 -18.10
CA HIS A 149 -0.48 22.42 -18.85
C HIS A 149 -1.92 22.97 -18.85
N ASP A 150 -2.08 24.27 -19.11
CA ASP A 150 -3.36 24.97 -19.31
C ASP A 150 -4.35 24.89 -18.11
N GLY A 151 -3.85 24.82 -16.87
CA GLY A 151 -4.70 24.81 -15.68
C GLY A 151 -5.45 23.51 -15.44
N ILE A 152 -5.04 22.45 -16.12
CA ILE A 152 -5.59 21.12 -15.95
C ILE A 152 -4.88 20.40 -14.81
N ILE A 153 -5.62 19.84 -13.87
CA ILE A 153 -5.10 18.96 -12.82
C ILE A 153 -5.62 17.56 -13.08
N LEU A 154 -4.71 16.62 -13.24
CA LEU A 154 -5.03 15.21 -13.33
C LEU A 154 -5.00 14.61 -11.93
N ALA A 155 -6.14 14.14 -11.44
CA ALA A 155 -6.29 13.42 -10.19
C ALA A 155 -6.50 11.94 -10.47
N SER A 156 -5.62 11.11 -9.93
CA SER A 156 -5.72 9.65 -10.02
C SER A 156 -5.78 9.06 -8.63
N PHE A 157 -6.68 8.10 -8.43
CA PHE A 157 -6.78 7.43 -7.15
C PHE A 157 -7.18 5.96 -7.29
N MET A 158 -6.86 5.18 -6.26
CA MET A 158 -7.15 3.76 -6.15
C MET A 158 -7.68 3.45 -4.75
N ASP A 159 -8.60 2.49 -4.67
CA ASP A 159 -9.01 1.93 -3.39
C ASP A 159 -7.94 0.97 -2.81
N ASP A 160 -8.15 0.53 -1.58
CA ASP A 160 -7.25 -0.37 -0.86
C ASP A 160 -7.35 -1.85 -1.29
N THR A 161 -8.14 -2.19 -2.30
CA THR A 161 -8.32 -3.57 -2.74
C THR A 161 -6.99 -4.21 -3.15
N TYR A 162 -6.20 -3.49 -3.96
CA TYR A 162 -4.86 -3.95 -4.35
C TYR A 162 -3.87 -3.94 -3.18
N ALA A 163 -3.94 -2.92 -2.33
CA ALA A 163 -3.13 -2.84 -1.12
C ALA A 163 -3.38 -4.03 -0.21
N THR A 164 -4.64 -4.43 -0.04
CA THR A 164 -5.03 -5.59 0.78
C THR A 164 -4.53 -6.90 0.16
N GLN A 165 -4.75 -7.12 -1.13
CA GLN A 165 -4.24 -8.32 -1.82
C GLN A 165 -2.72 -8.44 -1.73
N PHE A 166 -2.01 -7.33 -1.90
CA PHE A 166 -0.56 -7.31 -1.79
C PHE A 166 -0.09 -7.55 -0.36
N ARG A 167 -0.78 -6.97 0.63
CA ARG A 167 -0.53 -7.22 2.05
C ARG A 167 -0.67 -8.70 2.39
N ASP A 168 -1.77 -9.31 1.98
CA ASP A 168 -2.04 -10.72 2.24
C ASP A 168 -0.94 -11.60 1.63
N SER A 169 -0.55 -11.34 0.39
CA SER A 169 0.55 -12.06 -0.27
C SER A 169 1.90 -11.90 0.45
N LEU A 170 2.20 -10.68 0.97
CA LEU A 170 3.44 -10.45 1.74
C LEU A 170 3.40 -11.14 3.09
N ILE A 171 2.26 -11.11 3.78
CA ILE A 171 2.07 -11.80 5.07
C ILE A 171 2.25 -13.29 4.87
N ASP A 172 1.57 -13.90 3.89
CA ASP A 172 1.68 -15.31 3.60
C ASP A 172 3.13 -15.71 3.31
N SER A 173 3.81 -14.98 2.44
CA SER A 173 5.23 -15.23 2.14
C SER A 173 6.12 -15.14 3.37
N THR A 174 5.86 -14.17 4.24
CA THR A 174 6.62 -13.96 5.48
C THR A 174 6.36 -15.11 6.47
N VAL A 175 5.11 -15.54 6.61
CA VAL A 175 4.74 -16.68 7.46
C VAL A 175 5.43 -17.95 6.99
N TYR A 176 5.47 -18.22 5.67
CA TYR A 176 6.19 -19.37 5.12
C TYR A 176 7.69 -19.35 5.46
N VAL A 177 8.34 -18.21 5.33
CA VAL A 177 9.77 -18.06 5.68
C VAL A 177 10.00 -18.35 7.17
N ILE A 178 9.14 -17.82 8.04
CA ILE A 178 9.22 -18.04 9.48
C ILE A 178 9.04 -19.53 9.83
N VAL A 179 8.03 -20.18 9.23
CA VAL A 179 7.76 -21.61 9.47
C VAL A 179 8.94 -22.46 9.03
N ILE A 180 9.53 -22.20 7.86
CA ILE A 180 10.71 -22.91 7.36
C ILE A 180 11.91 -22.71 8.29
N ALA A 181 12.18 -21.48 8.71
CA ALA A 181 13.26 -21.17 9.65
C ALA A 181 13.07 -21.91 10.98
N PHE A 182 11.83 -21.95 11.48
CA PHE A 182 11.48 -22.67 12.70
C PHE A 182 11.72 -24.19 12.55
N MET A 183 11.31 -24.78 11.45
CA MET A 183 11.55 -26.19 11.14
C MET A 183 13.04 -26.53 11.11
N ILE A 184 13.86 -25.67 10.48
CA ILE A 184 15.31 -25.87 10.43
C ILE A 184 15.92 -25.84 11.85
N VAL A 185 15.58 -24.84 12.66
CA VAL A 185 16.04 -24.75 14.04
C VAL A 185 15.61 -25.96 14.86
N PHE A 186 14.36 -26.39 14.71
CA PHE A 186 13.84 -27.57 15.39
C PHE A 186 14.59 -28.85 15.01
N LEU A 187 14.90 -29.05 13.72
CA LEU A 187 15.71 -30.18 13.25
C LEU A 187 17.13 -30.14 13.82
N ILE A 188 17.76 -28.97 13.87
CA ILE A 188 19.08 -28.81 14.47
C ILE A 188 19.04 -29.23 15.96
N ILE A 189 18.04 -28.79 16.71
CA ILE A 189 17.85 -29.15 18.11
C ILE A 189 17.69 -30.66 18.27
N LEU A 190 16.87 -31.30 17.40
CA LEU A 190 16.69 -32.76 17.44
C LEU A 190 17.96 -33.55 17.16
N MET A 191 18.85 -33.00 16.31
CA MET A 191 20.14 -33.66 16.04
C MET A 191 21.16 -33.55 17.20
N TRP A 192 20.96 -32.58 18.09
CA TRP A 192 21.86 -32.33 19.22
C TRP A 192 21.38 -32.92 20.57
N VAL A 193 20.14 -33.40 20.64
CA VAL A 193 19.53 -34.03 21.81
C VAL A 193 19.55 -35.54 21.67
#